data_9f4c783ce879c17c39e9c2315e2edef0
#
_entry.id   9f4c783ce879c17c39e9c2315e2edef0
#
_cell.length_a   1.000
_cell.length_b   1.000
_cell.length_c   1.000
_cell.angle_alpha   90.00
_cell.angle_beta   90.00
_cell.angle_gamma   90.00
#
_symmetry.space_group_name_H-M   'P 1'
#
loop_
_entity.id
_entity.type
_entity.pdbx_description
1 polymer ?
#
loop_
_entity_poly.entity_id
_entity_poly.type
_entity_poly.pdbx_seq_one_letter_code
_entity_poly.pdbx_strand_id
1 'polypeptide(L)'
;LLITTLVGYLTASFMLSSLTSRYILEQQTIETVWTILPAIILIFLALPSLRLLYLLDEVGMSCLLTIKATGNQWYWGYEYSDFKGMEFDSYMLPEDTLEAGQYRLLEVDRRMVVPTKTDVRMLITSNDVIHSWAVPSLGVKVDAIPGRLNQTSFMATNQG
;
A
#
# COMPACT_ATOMS: atom_id res chain seq x y z
N LEU A 1 -16.26 21.16 -2.76
CA LEU A 1 -17.73 21.41 -2.90
C LEU A 1 -18.32 22.01 -1.62
N LEU A 2 -18.22 21.38 -0.45
CA LEU A 2 -18.81 21.86 0.81
C LEU A 2 -18.35 23.27 1.19
N ILE A 3 -17.05 23.54 1.14
CA ILE A 3 -16.49 24.87 1.45
C ILE A 3 -16.98 25.91 0.44
N THR A 4 -17.01 25.58 -0.85
CA THR A 4 -17.49 26.48 -1.90
C THR A 4 -18.96 26.82 -1.72
N THR A 5 -19.78 25.83 -1.36
CA THR A 5 -21.20 26.04 -1.08
C THR A 5 -21.41 26.93 0.15
N LEU A 6 -20.63 26.70 1.23
CA LEU A 6 -20.71 27.50 2.44
C LEU A 6 -20.31 28.97 2.18
N VAL A 7 -19.21 29.17 1.48
CA VAL A 7 -18.75 30.54 1.12
C VAL A 7 -19.78 31.22 0.22
N GLY A 8 -20.32 30.53 -0.79
CA GLY A 8 -21.38 31.04 -1.64
C GLY A 8 -22.65 31.42 -0.86
N TYR A 9 -23.08 30.55 0.07
CA TYR A 9 -24.20 30.84 0.95
C TYR A 9 -23.98 32.08 1.83
N LEU A 10 -22.82 32.16 2.48
CA LEU A 10 -22.46 33.31 3.32
C LEU A 10 -22.44 34.62 2.49
N THR A 11 -21.80 34.59 1.33
CA THR A 11 -21.74 35.77 0.45
C THR A 11 -23.15 36.21 0.03
N ALA A 12 -24.00 35.28 -0.41
CA ALA A 12 -25.38 35.58 -0.79
C ALA A 12 -26.19 36.11 0.40
N SER A 13 -26.05 35.51 1.58
CA SER A 13 -26.77 35.96 2.78
C SER A 13 -26.39 37.39 3.19
N PHE A 14 -25.10 37.75 3.10
CA PHE A 14 -24.66 39.13 3.36
C PHE A 14 -25.11 40.13 2.29
N MET A 15 -25.23 39.71 1.04
CA MET A 15 -25.73 40.58 -0.05
C MET A 15 -27.26 40.82 0.06
N LEU A 16 -28.02 39.83 0.52
CA LEU A 16 -29.47 39.87 0.58
C LEU A 16 -30.02 40.37 1.92
N SER A 17 -29.22 40.32 2.98
CA SER A 17 -29.64 40.71 4.33
C SER A 17 -29.12 42.11 4.69
N SER A 18 -30.02 42.98 5.12
CA SER A 18 -29.68 44.26 5.73
C SER A 18 -29.23 44.17 7.19
N LEU A 19 -29.33 43.00 7.81
CA LEU A 19 -28.96 42.71 9.18
C LEU A 19 -27.47 42.26 9.26
N THR A 20 -26.57 43.23 9.35
CA THR A 20 -25.14 42.94 9.64
C THR A 20 -24.87 43.16 11.13
N SER A 21 -24.47 42.12 11.81
CA SER A 21 -24.05 42.22 13.22
C SER A 21 -22.62 42.74 13.30
N ARG A 22 -22.45 44.06 13.43
CA ARG A 22 -21.15 44.75 13.47
C ARG A 22 -20.36 44.52 14.78
N TYR A 23 -21.00 43.95 15.79
CA TYR A 23 -20.49 43.86 17.14
C TYR A 23 -19.97 42.43 17.49
N ILE A 24 -20.19 41.45 16.63
CA ILE A 24 -19.63 40.10 16.83
C ILE A 24 -18.24 40.06 16.22
N LEU A 25 -17.22 40.23 17.07
CA LEU A 25 -15.82 40.21 16.69
C LEU A 25 -15.19 38.84 16.98
N GLU A 26 -15.72 38.10 17.96
CA GLU A 26 -15.21 36.80 18.40
C GLU A 26 -16.37 35.93 18.92
N GLN A 27 -16.20 34.62 18.87
CA GLN A 27 -17.17 33.67 19.40
C GLN A 27 -16.46 32.47 20.03
N GLN A 28 -16.03 32.62 21.28
CA GLN A 28 -15.23 31.67 22.03
C GLN A 28 -15.85 30.27 22.07
N THR A 29 -17.17 30.16 22.18
CA THR A 29 -17.88 28.86 22.22
C THR A 29 -17.73 28.09 20.91
N ILE A 30 -17.96 28.77 19.78
CA ILE A 30 -17.83 28.12 18.44
C ILE A 30 -16.37 27.77 18.17
N GLU A 31 -15.43 28.62 18.51
CA GLU A 31 -14.00 28.38 18.39
C GLU A 31 -13.57 27.14 19.15
N THR A 32 -14.04 26.98 20.37
CA THR A 32 -13.78 25.78 21.19
C THR A 32 -14.39 24.53 20.56
N VAL A 33 -15.63 24.61 20.06
CA VAL A 33 -16.30 23.47 19.41
C VAL A 33 -15.56 23.02 18.18
N TRP A 34 -15.19 23.93 17.26
CA TRP A 34 -14.52 23.52 16.03
C TRP A 34 -13.06 23.07 16.25
N THR A 35 -12.47 23.40 17.38
CA THR A 35 -11.15 22.89 17.77
C THR A 35 -11.23 21.49 18.39
N ILE A 36 -12.18 21.28 19.31
CA ILE A 36 -12.32 20.02 20.04
C ILE A 36 -12.94 18.92 19.15
N LEU A 37 -13.93 19.24 18.35
CA LEU A 37 -14.64 18.25 17.53
C LEU A 37 -13.72 17.51 16.54
N PRO A 38 -12.87 18.18 15.75
CA PRO A 38 -11.89 17.50 14.91
C PRO A 38 -10.89 16.65 15.71
N ALA A 39 -10.44 17.12 16.87
CA ALA A 39 -9.54 16.36 17.74
C ALA A 39 -10.18 15.03 18.21
N ILE A 40 -11.43 15.06 18.62
CA ILE A 40 -12.19 13.86 19.00
C ILE A 40 -12.32 12.90 17.81
N ILE A 41 -12.67 13.40 16.61
CA ILE A 41 -12.76 12.58 15.40
C ILE A 41 -11.42 11.91 15.09
N LEU A 42 -10.31 12.64 15.20
CA LEU A 42 -8.97 12.08 14.97
C LEU A 42 -8.63 10.97 15.98
N ILE A 43 -9.00 11.11 17.24
CA ILE A 43 -8.81 10.06 18.25
C ILE A 43 -9.60 8.79 17.87
N PHE A 44 -10.86 8.93 17.47
CA PHE A 44 -11.68 7.79 17.02
C PHE A 44 -11.12 7.10 15.78
N LEU A 45 -10.47 7.84 14.87
CA LEU A 45 -9.82 7.28 13.69
C LEU A 45 -8.45 6.65 14.02
N ALA A 46 -7.72 7.22 14.98
CA ALA A 46 -6.38 6.76 15.34
C ALA A 46 -6.40 5.35 15.95
N LEU A 47 -7.35 5.03 16.82
CA LEU A 47 -7.42 3.75 17.50
C LEU A 47 -7.55 2.55 16.53
N PRO A 48 -8.54 2.51 15.60
CA PRO A 48 -8.61 1.42 14.62
C PRO A 48 -7.45 1.45 13.61
N SER A 49 -6.93 2.62 13.25
CA SER A 49 -5.79 2.74 12.34
C SER A 49 -4.51 2.16 12.93
N LEU A 50 -4.23 2.40 14.20
CA LEU A 50 -3.09 1.80 14.90
C LEU A 50 -3.23 0.28 15.00
N ARG A 51 -4.43 -0.21 15.32
CA ARG A 51 -4.68 -1.66 15.34
C ARG A 51 -4.45 -2.31 13.98
N LEU A 52 -4.92 -1.67 12.90
CA LEU A 52 -4.68 -2.14 11.54
C LEU A 52 -3.20 -2.14 11.19
N LEU A 53 -2.45 -1.12 11.58
CA LEU A 53 -1.01 -1.04 11.35
C LEU A 53 -0.28 -2.25 11.99
N TYR A 54 -0.58 -2.58 13.23
CA TYR A 54 0.01 -3.75 13.89
C TYR A 54 -0.40 -5.06 13.22
N LEU A 55 -1.65 -5.20 12.78
CA LEU A 55 -2.11 -6.39 12.05
C LEU A 55 -1.41 -6.57 10.70
N LEU A 56 -1.06 -5.50 10.02
CA LEU A 56 -0.31 -5.56 8.75
C LEU A 56 1.15 -6.04 8.95
N ASP A 57 1.73 -5.76 10.11
CA ASP A 57 3.09 -6.22 10.45
C ASP A 57 3.14 -7.64 11.02
N GLU A 58 1.98 -8.24 11.36
CA GLU A 58 1.92 -9.62 11.79
C GLU A 58 2.15 -10.57 10.61
N VAL A 59 3.36 -11.07 10.50
CA VAL A 59 3.69 -12.18 9.58
C VAL A 59 3.33 -13.48 10.29
N GLY A 60 2.48 -14.29 9.66
CA GLY A 60 2.04 -15.57 10.22
C GLY A 60 3.23 -16.41 10.73
N MET A 61 3.15 -16.88 11.99
CA MET A 61 4.25 -17.63 12.64
C MET A 61 4.48 -19.02 12.03
N SER A 62 3.57 -19.52 11.19
CA SER A 62 3.61 -20.86 10.60
C SER A 62 3.69 -20.86 9.08
N CYS A 63 4.49 -19.96 8.48
CA CYS A 63 4.75 -20.02 7.04
C CYS A 63 5.51 -21.30 6.71
N LEU A 64 5.00 -22.11 5.77
CA LEU A 64 5.60 -23.37 5.35
C LEU A 64 6.66 -23.21 4.25
N LEU A 65 6.67 -22.05 3.58
CA LEU A 65 7.63 -21.73 2.54
C LEU A 65 8.14 -20.30 2.72
N THR A 66 9.45 -20.14 2.62
CA THR A 66 10.11 -18.83 2.65
C THR A 66 10.82 -18.56 1.33
N ILE A 67 10.47 -17.46 0.67
CA ILE A 67 11.09 -17.02 -0.57
C ILE A 67 11.66 -15.62 -0.35
N LYS A 68 12.90 -15.42 -0.78
CA LYS A 68 13.55 -14.11 -0.80
C LYS A 68 13.49 -13.54 -2.21
N ALA A 69 12.97 -12.32 -2.34
CA ALA A 69 12.96 -11.56 -3.58
C ALA A 69 13.97 -10.42 -3.48
N THR A 70 14.88 -10.36 -4.43
CA THR A 70 15.95 -9.34 -4.49
C THR A 70 15.77 -8.51 -5.76
N GLY A 71 15.52 -7.21 -5.60
CA GLY A 71 15.37 -6.26 -6.71
C GLY A 71 16.74 -5.87 -7.29
N ASN A 72 16.83 -5.86 -8.61
CA ASN A 72 17.97 -5.38 -9.38
C ASN A 72 17.49 -4.55 -10.57
N GLN A 73 18.33 -3.73 -11.15
CA GLN A 73 18.05 -3.02 -12.41
C GLN A 73 18.43 -3.93 -13.61
N TRP A 74 17.49 -4.56 -14.29
CA TRP A 74 16.04 -4.48 -14.22
C TRP A 74 15.48 -5.90 -14.27
N TYR A 75 15.62 -6.63 -13.19
CA TYR A 75 15.13 -8.00 -13.02
C TYR A 75 14.93 -8.31 -11.53
N TRP A 76 14.23 -9.41 -11.24
CA TRP A 76 14.07 -9.92 -9.88
C TRP A 76 14.83 -11.22 -9.70
N GLY A 77 15.65 -11.30 -8.64
CA GLY A 77 16.24 -12.56 -8.19
C GLY A 77 15.32 -13.21 -7.14
N TYR A 78 15.08 -14.51 -7.27
CA TYR A 78 14.32 -15.29 -6.31
C TYR A 78 15.16 -16.40 -5.72
N GLU A 79 15.12 -16.54 -4.39
CA GLU A 79 15.80 -17.58 -3.63
C GLU A 79 14.78 -18.28 -2.73
N TYR A 80 14.62 -19.60 -2.88
CA TYR A 80 13.76 -20.42 -2.03
C TYR A 80 14.59 -20.92 -0.84
N SER A 81 14.48 -20.24 0.29
CA SER A 81 15.34 -20.45 1.46
C SER A 81 15.26 -21.86 2.07
N ASP A 82 14.13 -22.55 1.85
CA ASP A 82 13.91 -23.91 2.36
C ASP A 82 14.58 -25.00 1.49
N PHE A 83 15.07 -24.64 0.30
CA PHE A 83 15.67 -25.56 -0.66
C PHE A 83 17.09 -25.12 -1.01
N LYS A 84 18.08 -25.96 -0.74
CA LYS A 84 19.49 -25.64 -1.05
C LYS A 84 19.72 -25.46 -2.54
N GLY A 85 20.24 -24.30 -2.94
CA GLY A 85 20.64 -24.00 -4.32
C GLY A 85 19.46 -23.73 -5.27
N MET A 86 18.26 -23.47 -4.76
CA MET A 86 17.13 -23.09 -5.58
C MET A 86 17.03 -21.56 -5.64
N GLU A 87 17.83 -20.99 -6.54
CA GLU A 87 17.84 -19.57 -6.86
C GLU A 87 17.80 -19.36 -8.36
N PHE A 88 17.15 -18.31 -8.81
CA PHE A 88 17.11 -17.93 -10.22
C PHE A 88 16.74 -16.46 -10.39
N ASP A 89 17.16 -15.91 -11.53
CA ASP A 89 16.76 -14.59 -11.97
C ASP A 89 15.55 -14.67 -12.89
N SER A 90 14.69 -13.67 -12.81
CA SER A 90 13.46 -13.51 -13.56
C SER A 90 13.52 -12.22 -14.36
N TYR A 91 13.67 -12.32 -15.67
CA TYR A 91 13.76 -11.19 -16.60
C TYR A 91 12.44 -11.02 -17.36
N MET A 92 12.03 -9.77 -17.54
CA MET A 92 10.89 -9.43 -18.37
C MET A 92 11.19 -9.79 -19.84
N LEU A 93 10.27 -10.48 -20.49
CA LEU A 93 10.42 -10.83 -21.92
C LEU A 93 10.30 -9.59 -22.81
N PRO A 94 11.22 -9.41 -23.78
CA PRO A 94 11.11 -8.41 -24.83
C PRO A 94 9.86 -8.61 -25.70
N GLU A 95 9.32 -7.52 -26.23
CA GLU A 95 8.07 -7.55 -27.00
C GLU A 95 8.14 -8.42 -28.26
N ASP A 96 9.30 -8.49 -28.89
CA ASP A 96 9.59 -9.27 -30.09
C ASP A 96 9.67 -10.78 -29.84
N THR A 97 9.79 -11.22 -28.58
CA THR A 97 9.84 -12.65 -28.19
C THR A 97 8.53 -13.17 -27.64
N LEU A 98 7.50 -12.34 -27.55
CA LEU A 98 6.19 -12.73 -27.00
C LEU A 98 5.42 -13.62 -27.97
N GLU A 99 4.85 -14.71 -27.44
CA GLU A 99 3.94 -15.59 -28.15
C GLU A 99 2.50 -15.05 -28.17
N ALA A 100 1.68 -15.57 -29.07
CA ALA A 100 0.26 -15.18 -29.15
C ALA A 100 -0.48 -15.53 -27.85
N GLY A 101 -1.07 -14.52 -27.19
CA GLY A 101 -1.79 -14.65 -25.92
C GLY A 101 -0.98 -14.26 -24.68
N GLN A 102 0.31 -13.97 -24.82
CA GLN A 102 1.14 -13.45 -23.75
C GLN A 102 0.94 -11.93 -23.56
N TYR A 103 1.07 -11.47 -22.33
CA TYR A 103 0.83 -10.07 -21.99
C TYR A 103 2.12 -9.24 -22.03
N ARG A 104 2.10 -8.20 -22.83
CA ARG A 104 3.19 -7.21 -22.90
C ARG A 104 3.49 -6.63 -21.52
N LEU A 105 4.79 -6.56 -21.16
CA LEU A 105 5.32 -6.03 -19.89
C LEU A 105 4.95 -6.84 -18.62
N LEU A 106 4.30 -7.98 -18.77
CA LEU A 106 3.93 -8.84 -17.63
C LEU A 106 4.58 -10.23 -17.69
N GLU A 107 5.05 -10.64 -18.88
CA GLU A 107 5.65 -11.96 -19.05
C GLU A 107 7.14 -11.94 -18.69
N VAL A 108 7.57 -13.04 -18.08
CA VAL A 108 8.97 -13.27 -17.67
C VAL A 108 9.46 -14.62 -18.16
N ASP A 109 10.76 -14.79 -18.28
CA ASP A 109 11.41 -16.05 -18.67
C ASP A 109 11.24 -17.15 -17.61
N ARG A 110 11.28 -16.76 -16.32
CA ARG A 110 11.12 -17.69 -15.19
C ARG A 110 10.14 -17.11 -14.18
N ARG A 111 9.03 -17.79 -13.99
CA ARG A 111 7.99 -17.38 -13.03
C ARG A 111 8.28 -17.95 -11.65
N MET A 112 8.06 -17.14 -10.62
CA MET A 112 8.03 -17.60 -9.24
C MET A 112 6.83 -18.54 -9.04
N VAL A 113 7.06 -19.72 -8.48
CA VAL A 113 6.02 -20.75 -8.23
C VAL A 113 5.78 -20.87 -6.75
N VAL A 114 4.52 -20.81 -6.35
CA VAL A 114 4.10 -20.95 -4.96
C VAL A 114 2.97 -21.96 -4.82
N PRO A 115 2.88 -22.69 -3.70
CA PRO A 115 1.78 -23.62 -3.44
C PRO A 115 0.49 -22.84 -3.16
N THR A 116 -0.66 -23.42 -3.53
CA THR A 116 -1.97 -22.90 -3.16
C THR A 116 -2.33 -23.31 -1.74
N LYS A 117 -3.19 -22.52 -1.06
CA LYS A 117 -3.73 -22.77 0.29
C LYS A 117 -2.64 -22.97 1.36
N THR A 118 -1.50 -22.34 1.14
CA THR A 118 -0.34 -22.44 2.03
C THR A 118 0.18 -21.02 2.30
N ASP A 119 0.53 -20.75 3.55
CA ASP A 119 1.12 -19.45 3.92
C ASP A 119 2.58 -19.40 3.44
N VAL A 120 2.85 -18.43 2.58
CA VAL A 120 4.17 -18.16 2.02
C VAL A 120 4.71 -16.86 2.62
N ARG A 121 5.92 -16.93 3.16
CA ARG A 121 6.67 -15.76 3.63
C ARG A 121 7.54 -15.23 2.51
N MET A 122 7.42 -13.94 2.24
CA MET A 122 8.32 -13.22 1.35
C MET A 122 9.28 -12.35 2.14
N LEU A 123 10.56 -12.49 1.87
CA LEU A 123 11.63 -11.62 2.32
C LEU A 123 12.05 -10.75 1.14
N ILE A 124 12.00 -9.44 1.28
CA ILE A 124 12.13 -8.52 0.16
C ILE A 124 13.25 -7.52 0.44
N THR A 125 14.20 -7.44 -0.47
CA THR A 125 15.35 -6.53 -0.42
C THR A 125 15.76 -6.07 -1.81
N SER A 126 16.77 -5.22 -1.90
CA SER A 126 17.39 -4.78 -3.15
C SER A 126 18.90 -4.82 -3.05
N ASN A 127 19.58 -5.02 -4.18
CA ASN A 127 21.02 -4.97 -4.28
C ASN A 127 21.56 -3.59 -4.73
N ASP A 128 20.75 -2.79 -5.39
CA ASP A 128 21.17 -1.53 -6.04
C ASP A 128 20.36 -0.32 -5.57
N VAL A 129 19.24 -0.03 -6.17
CA VAL A 129 18.36 1.10 -5.86
C VAL A 129 17.07 0.62 -5.18
N ILE A 130 16.21 1.55 -4.79
CA ILE A 130 14.89 1.21 -4.22
C ILE A 130 13.97 0.70 -5.34
N HIS A 131 13.42 -0.50 -5.12
CA HIS A 131 12.37 -1.12 -5.93
C HIS A 131 11.12 -1.35 -5.09
N SER A 132 10.08 -1.88 -5.70
CA SER A 132 8.88 -2.32 -4.99
C SER A 132 8.37 -3.63 -5.59
N TRP A 133 8.25 -4.66 -4.76
CA TRP A 133 7.70 -5.94 -5.15
C TRP A 133 6.19 -5.90 -4.98
N ALA A 134 5.45 -5.99 -6.08
CA ALA A 134 4.00 -5.84 -6.07
C ALA A 134 3.30 -6.92 -6.88
N VAL A 135 2.31 -7.57 -6.26
CA VAL A 135 1.38 -8.50 -6.91
C VAL A 135 -0.04 -8.06 -6.56
N PRO A 136 -0.67 -7.20 -7.40
CA PRO A 136 -1.99 -6.62 -7.10
C PRO A 136 -3.08 -7.66 -6.88
N SER A 137 -3.03 -8.78 -7.60
CA SER A 137 -3.99 -9.89 -7.45
C SER A 137 -3.93 -10.58 -6.08
N LEU A 138 -2.79 -10.52 -5.40
CA LEU A 138 -2.61 -11.00 -4.02
C LEU A 138 -2.81 -9.90 -2.97
N GLY A 139 -3.03 -8.65 -3.39
CA GLY A 139 -3.12 -7.50 -2.50
C GLY A 139 -1.81 -7.12 -1.82
N VAL A 140 -0.67 -7.56 -2.36
CA VAL A 140 0.66 -7.36 -1.76
C VAL A 140 1.43 -6.29 -2.52
N LYS A 141 2.03 -5.36 -1.77
CA LYS A 141 3.00 -4.39 -2.26
C LYS A 141 3.96 -4.02 -1.13
N VAL A 142 5.25 -4.29 -1.33
CA VAL A 142 6.29 -4.07 -0.33
C VAL A 142 7.53 -3.47 -0.99
N ASP A 143 8.10 -2.45 -0.38
CA ASP A 143 9.30 -1.81 -0.88
C ASP A 143 10.54 -2.68 -0.67
N ALA A 144 11.36 -2.78 -1.71
CA ALA A 144 12.67 -3.44 -1.71
C ALA A 144 13.75 -2.37 -1.54
N ILE A 145 14.31 -2.26 -0.34
CA ILE A 145 15.26 -1.21 0.04
C ILE A 145 16.64 -1.82 0.24
N PRO A 146 17.71 -1.26 -0.36
CA PRO A 146 19.06 -1.73 -0.13
C PRO A 146 19.45 -1.69 1.36
N GLY A 147 20.02 -2.79 1.85
CA GLY A 147 20.43 -2.91 3.25
C GLY A 147 19.30 -3.16 4.25
N ARG A 148 18.04 -3.22 3.80
CA ARG A 148 16.88 -3.56 4.62
C ARG A 148 16.18 -4.81 4.10
N LEU A 149 15.82 -5.71 4.99
CA LEU A 149 15.05 -6.90 4.68
C LEU A 149 13.61 -6.71 5.18
N ASN A 150 12.70 -6.38 4.27
CA ASN A 150 11.27 -6.31 4.55
C ASN A 150 10.64 -7.69 4.45
N GLN A 151 9.56 -7.92 5.18
CA GLN A 151 8.85 -9.18 5.14
C GLN A 151 7.33 -8.98 5.01
N THR A 152 6.71 -9.92 4.33
CA THR A 152 5.25 -10.03 4.24
C THR A 152 4.86 -11.50 4.11
N SER A 153 3.60 -11.80 4.29
CA SER A 153 3.06 -13.14 4.03
C SER A 153 1.80 -13.04 3.19
N PHE A 154 1.56 -14.08 2.41
CA PHE A 154 0.33 -14.23 1.64
C PHE A 154 -0.02 -15.71 1.45
N MET A 155 -1.27 -15.96 1.11
CA MET A 155 -1.76 -17.29 0.74
C MET A 155 -2.49 -17.20 -0.60
N ALA A 156 -2.00 -17.94 -1.59
CA ALA A 156 -2.69 -18.08 -2.87
C ALA A 156 -3.87 -19.06 -2.70
N THR A 157 -5.08 -18.62 -2.97
CA THR A 157 -6.30 -19.44 -2.82
C THR A 157 -6.58 -20.32 -4.01
N ASN A 158 -6.29 -19.83 -5.21
CA ASN A 158 -6.58 -20.47 -6.50
C ASN A 158 -5.30 -20.70 -7.29
N GLN A 159 -5.36 -21.67 -8.21
CA GLN A 159 -4.33 -21.83 -9.22
C GLN A 159 -4.49 -20.78 -10.32
N GLY A 160 -3.37 -20.29 -10.87
CA GLY A 160 -3.36 -19.32 -11.95
C GLY A 160 -1.95 -18.90 -12.33
#